data_ea2358c691296db362c49159684acf33
#
_entry.id   ea2358c691296db362c49159684acf33
#
_cell.length_a   1.000
_cell.length_b   1.000
_cell.length_c   1.000
_cell.angle_alpha   90.00
_cell.angle_beta   90.00
_cell.angle_gamma   90.00
#
_symmetry.space_group_name_H-M   'P 1'
#
loop_
_entity.id
_entity.type
_entity.pdbx_description
1 polymer ?
#
loop_
_entity_poly.entity_id
_entity_poly.type
_entity_poly.pdbx_seq_one_letter_code
_entity_poly.pdbx_strand_id
1 'polypeptide(L)'
;MADFLRQKYGDAAAILAYGSCLRGVAVSDTLMDFYVLTENLGAVSSNVISRLSCAIVPPNVYYAETEIEKQRLRAKYAVLPLPHFAKWMSRDTGNPYFWARFSQPSALIYARDEQARQQVVNAISDALRTSFANAKALTVDPDALVIWAKGFDATYKSELRSEKASRASHIVAASADYYQQAAGLLATENPLRANQTWRIVSGKVWSVLRLIKAAFTFQGGAEYIVWKIERHSGEKIVLTDWQRKHPVITGLLLLPAMLRKGAVR
;
A
#
# COMPACT_ATOMS: atom_id res chain seq x y z
N MET A 1 9.92 -10.54 -10.72
CA MET A 1 9.87 -9.34 -9.88
C MET A 1 10.23 -9.61 -8.40
N ALA A 2 9.67 -10.60 -7.75
CA ALA A 2 10.05 -10.94 -6.36
C ALA A 2 11.54 -11.25 -6.21
N ASP A 3 12.13 -12.01 -7.13
CA ASP A 3 13.57 -12.29 -7.12
C ASP A 3 14.43 -11.05 -7.34
N PHE A 4 13.98 -10.15 -8.21
CA PHE A 4 14.62 -8.84 -8.38
C PHE A 4 14.62 -8.05 -7.05
N LEU A 5 13.50 -8.01 -6.33
CA LEU A 5 13.42 -7.33 -5.04
C LEU A 5 14.28 -8.02 -3.99
N ARG A 6 14.33 -9.35 -3.97
CA ARG A 6 15.18 -10.13 -3.07
C ARG A 6 16.66 -9.90 -3.31
N GLN A 7 17.09 -9.82 -4.57
CA GLN A 7 18.47 -9.50 -4.93
C GLN A 7 18.83 -8.06 -4.54
N LYS A 8 17.92 -7.11 -4.79
CA LYS A 8 18.13 -5.70 -4.45
C LYS A 8 18.20 -5.45 -2.94
N TYR A 9 17.44 -6.20 -2.15
CA TYR A 9 17.38 -6.13 -0.68
C TYR A 9 17.81 -7.48 -0.10
N GLY A 10 19.11 -7.76 -0.16
CA GLY A 10 19.69 -9.03 0.33
C GLY A 10 19.34 -9.35 1.78
N ASP A 11 19.15 -8.31 2.60
CA ASP A 11 18.76 -8.42 4.02
C ASP A 11 17.23 -8.32 4.22
N ALA A 12 16.42 -8.58 3.18
CA ALA A 12 14.98 -8.60 3.34
C ALA A 12 14.56 -9.72 4.29
N ALA A 13 13.83 -9.38 5.34
CA ALA A 13 13.23 -10.37 6.23
C ALA A 13 12.04 -11.06 5.57
N ALA A 14 11.22 -10.30 4.82
CA ALA A 14 10.08 -10.85 4.09
C ALA A 14 9.67 -9.95 2.90
N ILE A 15 8.96 -10.53 1.94
CA ILE A 15 8.34 -9.82 0.81
C ILE A 15 6.87 -10.25 0.72
N LEU A 16 5.99 -9.25 0.73
CA LEU A 16 4.55 -9.43 0.56
C LEU A 16 4.10 -8.87 -0.79
N ALA A 17 3.22 -9.58 -1.48
CA ALA A 17 2.42 -9.05 -2.60
C ALA A 17 1.01 -8.73 -2.12
N TYR A 18 0.41 -7.68 -2.68
CA TYR A 18 -0.97 -7.28 -2.36
C TYR A 18 -1.62 -6.55 -3.53
N GLY A 19 -2.91 -6.25 -3.41
CA GLY A 19 -3.59 -5.42 -4.41
C GLY A 19 -4.16 -6.18 -5.60
N SER A 20 -4.22 -5.50 -6.76
CA SER A 20 -4.94 -6.01 -7.95
C SER A 20 -4.30 -7.24 -8.58
N CYS A 21 -3.00 -7.42 -8.45
CA CYS A 21 -2.29 -8.57 -9.00
C CYS A 21 -2.73 -9.91 -8.37
N LEU A 22 -3.26 -9.89 -7.15
CA LEU A 22 -3.81 -11.09 -6.48
C LEU A 22 -5.26 -11.41 -6.88
N ARG A 23 -5.88 -10.56 -7.70
CA ARG A 23 -7.28 -10.71 -8.13
C ARG A 23 -7.45 -11.12 -9.58
N GLY A 24 -6.46 -11.82 -10.16
CA GLY A 24 -6.55 -12.39 -11.51
C GLY A 24 -6.38 -11.39 -12.67
N VAL A 25 -5.92 -10.17 -12.41
CA VAL A 25 -5.59 -9.22 -13.47
C VAL A 25 -4.27 -9.62 -14.12
N ALA A 26 -4.19 -9.62 -15.46
CA ALA A 26 -2.98 -9.98 -16.19
C ALA A 26 -1.78 -9.12 -15.73
N VAL A 27 -0.65 -9.77 -15.45
CA VAL A 27 0.56 -9.13 -14.90
C VAL A 27 1.15 -8.13 -15.87
N SER A 28 1.01 -8.35 -17.20
CA SER A 28 1.49 -7.43 -18.25
C SER A 28 0.81 -6.06 -18.20
N ASP A 29 -0.45 -6.01 -17.79
CA ASP A 29 -1.28 -4.81 -17.80
C ASP A 29 -1.43 -4.16 -16.42
N THR A 30 -0.81 -4.75 -15.41
CA THR A 30 -0.98 -4.36 -14.01
C THR A 30 0.34 -3.89 -13.40
N LEU A 31 0.24 -2.84 -12.61
CA LEU A 31 1.28 -2.47 -11.68
C LEU A 31 1.22 -3.40 -10.47
N MET A 32 2.26 -4.21 -10.28
CA MET A 32 2.36 -5.08 -9.10
C MET A 32 2.70 -4.25 -7.86
N ASP A 33 2.01 -4.55 -6.76
CA ASP A 33 2.24 -3.89 -5.49
C ASP A 33 2.93 -4.84 -4.51
N PHE A 34 4.11 -4.43 -3.98
CA PHE A 34 4.87 -5.21 -3.01
C PHE A 34 5.18 -4.41 -1.75
N TYR A 35 5.40 -5.14 -0.65
CA TYR A 35 6.09 -4.66 0.54
C TYR A 35 7.35 -5.49 0.77
N VAL A 36 8.49 -4.81 0.87
CA VAL A 36 9.77 -5.39 1.28
C VAL A 36 9.96 -5.03 2.74
N LEU A 37 9.97 -6.02 3.59
CA LEU A 37 10.16 -5.88 5.02
C LEU A 37 11.62 -6.18 5.35
N THR A 38 12.33 -5.18 5.84
CA THR A 38 13.74 -5.31 6.23
C THR A 38 13.87 -5.61 7.72
N GLU A 39 15.01 -6.06 8.16
CA GLU A 39 15.26 -6.35 9.57
C GLU A 39 15.27 -5.06 10.42
N ASN A 40 15.90 -4.03 9.90
CA ASN A 40 16.08 -2.75 10.58
C ASN A 40 16.07 -1.56 9.61
N LEU A 41 16.14 -0.34 10.15
CA LEU A 41 16.17 0.89 9.36
C LEU A 41 17.41 1.03 8.47
N GLY A 42 18.54 0.45 8.88
CA GLY A 42 19.78 0.49 8.10
C GLY A 42 19.62 -0.17 6.74
N ALA A 43 18.86 -1.27 6.67
CA ALA A 43 18.61 -2.04 5.47
C ALA A 43 17.54 -1.43 4.55
N VAL A 44 16.81 -0.38 4.97
CA VAL A 44 15.78 0.29 4.15
C VAL A 44 16.41 1.07 2.99
N SER A 45 17.54 1.74 3.23
CA SER A 45 18.22 2.57 2.24
C SER A 45 19.65 2.88 2.67
N SER A 46 20.57 3.04 1.75
CA SER A 46 21.91 3.58 2.00
C SER A 46 21.88 5.07 2.37
N ASN A 47 20.85 5.80 1.94
CA ASN A 47 20.71 7.24 2.20
C ASN A 47 20.13 7.48 3.61
N VAL A 48 20.86 8.24 4.45
CA VAL A 48 20.48 8.56 5.84
C VAL A 48 19.15 9.32 5.91
N ILE A 49 18.92 10.30 5.02
CA ILE A 49 17.67 11.08 4.98
C ILE A 49 16.49 10.17 4.67
N SER A 50 16.67 9.24 3.74
CA SER A 50 15.66 8.23 3.39
C SER A 50 15.34 7.30 4.57
N ARG A 51 16.35 6.89 5.35
CA ARG A 51 16.16 6.10 6.58
C ARG A 51 15.38 6.87 7.64
N LEU A 52 15.81 8.09 7.94
CA LEU A 52 15.12 8.95 8.94
C LEU A 52 13.69 9.24 8.53
N SER A 53 13.46 9.55 7.25
CA SER A 53 12.11 9.78 6.74
C SER A 53 11.22 8.53 6.83
N CYS A 54 11.80 7.32 6.68
CA CYS A 54 11.09 6.06 6.90
C CYS A 54 10.74 5.83 8.37
N ALA A 55 11.63 6.22 9.30
CA ALA A 55 11.37 6.10 10.72
C ALA A 55 10.18 6.96 11.17
N ILE A 56 10.06 8.19 10.63
CA ILE A 56 9.02 9.16 11.01
C ILE A 56 7.72 8.90 10.23
N VAL A 57 7.81 8.73 8.92
CA VAL A 57 6.66 8.62 8.00
C VAL A 57 6.82 7.36 7.11
N PRO A 58 6.66 6.13 7.66
CA PRO A 58 6.74 4.92 6.87
C PRO A 58 5.56 4.78 5.88
N PRO A 59 5.76 3.94 4.81
CA PRO A 59 6.98 3.34 4.30
C PRO A 59 7.73 4.25 3.33
N ASN A 60 8.95 3.89 2.92
CA ASN A 60 9.52 4.41 1.69
C ASN A 60 8.89 3.70 0.50
N VAL A 61 8.60 4.44 -0.56
CA VAL A 61 7.95 3.88 -1.75
C VAL A 61 8.84 4.11 -2.96
N TYR A 62 8.95 3.09 -3.80
CA TYR A 62 9.78 3.08 -4.99
C TYR A 62 9.03 2.46 -6.17
N TYR A 63 9.51 2.74 -7.36
CA TYR A 63 9.07 2.12 -8.60
C TYR A 63 10.23 1.36 -9.24
N ALA A 64 9.94 0.22 -9.82
CA ALA A 64 10.90 -0.55 -10.59
C ALA A 64 10.24 -1.17 -11.82
N GLU A 65 11.04 -1.25 -12.87
CA GLU A 65 10.74 -2.06 -14.05
C GLU A 65 11.82 -3.12 -14.22
N THR A 66 11.43 -4.28 -14.68
CA THR A 66 12.32 -5.34 -15.11
C THR A 66 11.72 -6.02 -16.33
N GLU A 67 12.56 -6.66 -17.12
CA GLU A 67 12.14 -7.42 -18.29
C GLU A 67 12.43 -8.89 -18.05
N ILE A 68 11.42 -9.74 -18.23
CA ILE A 68 11.53 -11.19 -18.15
C ILE A 68 10.85 -11.75 -19.40
N GLU A 69 11.57 -12.59 -20.16
CA GLU A 69 11.04 -13.21 -21.40
C GLU A 69 10.41 -12.19 -22.36
N LYS A 70 11.06 -11.05 -22.56
CA LYS A 70 10.57 -9.91 -23.37
C LYS A 70 9.28 -9.26 -22.85
N GLN A 71 8.79 -9.64 -21.69
CA GLN A 71 7.69 -8.97 -21.00
C GLN A 71 8.23 -7.93 -20.01
N ARG A 72 7.77 -6.70 -20.16
CA ARG A 72 8.09 -5.63 -19.21
C ARG A 72 7.19 -5.72 -17.99
N LEU A 73 7.78 -6.04 -16.86
CA LEU A 73 7.12 -6.11 -15.57
C LEU A 73 7.35 -4.83 -14.78
N ARG A 74 6.29 -4.28 -14.21
CA ARG A 74 6.34 -3.05 -13.43
C ARG A 74 5.86 -3.29 -12.01
N ALA A 75 6.59 -2.73 -11.06
CA ALA A 75 6.21 -2.82 -9.66
C ALA A 75 6.34 -1.48 -8.95
N LYS A 76 5.39 -1.22 -8.09
CA LYS A 76 5.50 -0.25 -7.00
C LYS A 76 5.75 -1.03 -5.73
N TYR A 77 6.80 -0.70 -5.01
CA TYR A 77 7.12 -1.42 -3.80
C TYR A 77 7.41 -0.46 -2.64
N ALA A 78 6.95 -0.84 -1.48
CA ALA A 78 7.13 -0.13 -0.24
C ALA A 78 8.18 -0.85 0.61
N VAL A 79 9.07 -0.10 1.25
CA VAL A 79 10.15 -0.66 2.08
C VAL A 79 10.05 -0.08 3.48
N LEU A 80 10.05 -0.93 4.49
CA LEU A 80 10.12 -0.55 5.90
C LEU A 80 10.59 -1.73 6.76
N PRO A 81 11.08 -1.47 8.00
CA PRO A 81 11.45 -2.54 8.92
C PRO A 81 10.25 -3.39 9.34
N LEU A 82 10.44 -4.72 9.45
CA LEU A 82 9.43 -5.65 9.94
C LEU A 82 8.89 -5.28 11.34
N PRO A 83 9.70 -4.84 12.31
CA PRO A 83 9.16 -4.37 13.60
C PRO A 83 8.24 -3.14 13.46
N HIS A 84 8.54 -2.22 12.54
CA HIS A 84 7.65 -1.07 12.26
C HIS A 84 6.37 -1.53 11.59
N PHE A 85 6.45 -2.46 10.63
CA PHE A 85 5.28 -3.05 10.00
C PHE A 85 4.35 -3.66 11.05
N ALA A 86 4.87 -4.51 11.95
CA ALA A 86 4.09 -5.13 13.02
C ALA A 86 3.44 -4.08 13.95
N LYS A 87 4.21 -3.08 14.39
CA LYS A 87 3.69 -1.99 15.20
C LYS A 87 2.49 -1.29 14.58
N TRP A 88 2.53 -1.01 13.27
CA TRP A 88 1.46 -0.29 12.57
C TRP A 88 0.22 -1.14 12.26
N MET A 89 0.25 -2.45 12.57
CA MET A 89 -0.90 -3.34 12.48
C MET A 89 -1.72 -3.40 13.77
N SER A 90 -1.13 -3.00 14.90
CA SER A 90 -1.74 -3.14 16.23
C SER A 90 -2.93 -2.20 16.44
N ARG A 91 -3.76 -2.56 17.45
CA ARG A 91 -4.94 -1.78 17.89
C ARG A 91 -4.60 -0.39 18.40
N ASP A 92 -3.39 -0.19 18.91
CA ASP A 92 -2.93 1.07 19.48
C ASP A 92 -2.66 2.12 18.39
N THR A 93 -2.67 1.70 17.14
CA THR A 93 -2.41 2.56 15.99
C THR A 93 -3.71 3.20 15.48
N GLY A 94 -3.90 4.48 15.73
CA GLY A 94 -5.05 5.24 15.23
C GLY A 94 -5.07 5.44 13.71
N ASN A 95 -3.94 5.24 13.02
CA ASN A 95 -3.81 5.45 11.57
C ASN A 95 -4.14 4.17 10.79
N PRO A 96 -5.21 4.16 9.95
CA PRO A 96 -5.66 2.96 9.25
C PRO A 96 -4.78 2.55 8.06
N TYR A 97 -3.81 3.35 7.66
CA TYR A 97 -3.05 3.17 6.42
C TYR A 97 -2.46 1.77 6.24
N PHE A 98 -1.92 1.17 7.30
CA PHE A 98 -1.33 -0.18 7.23
C PHE A 98 -2.37 -1.26 7.48
N TRP A 99 -3.03 -1.26 8.65
CA TRP A 99 -3.92 -2.35 9.01
C TRP A 99 -5.13 -2.47 8.08
N ALA A 100 -5.67 -1.37 7.53
CA ALA A 100 -6.74 -1.44 6.54
C ALA A 100 -6.29 -2.04 5.20
N ARG A 101 -5.02 -1.89 4.84
CA ARG A 101 -4.45 -2.48 3.63
C ARG A 101 -4.19 -3.97 3.81
N PHE A 102 -3.63 -4.36 4.94
CA PHE A 102 -3.25 -5.75 5.21
C PHE A 102 -4.37 -6.58 5.86
N SER A 103 -5.52 -6.00 6.15
CA SER A 103 -6.76 -6.75 6.35
C SER A 103 -7.42 -7.19 5.03
N GLN A 104 -6.93 -6.73 3.87
CA GLN A 104 -7.25 -7.28 2.57
C GLN A 104 -6.34 -8.47 2.25
N PRO A 105 -6.77 -9.39 1.36
CA PRO A 105 -5.93 -10.50 0.94
C PRO A 105 -4.54 -10.05 0.48
N SER A 106 -3.52 -10.68 1.04
CA SER A 106 -2.11 -10.48 0.70
C SER A 106 -1.39 -11.83 0.65
N ALA A 107 -0.31 -11.91 -0.11
CA ALA A 107 0.48 -13.13 -0.24
C ALA A 107 1.90 -12.90 0.29
N LEU A 108 2.34 -13.78 1.19
CA LEU A 108 3.74 -13.84 1.61
C LEU A 108 4.53 -14.59 0.54
N ILE A 109 5.30 -13.85 -0.26
CA ILE A 109 6.06 -14.38 -1.40
C ILE A 109 7.42 -14.92 -0.97
N TYR A 110 8.02 -14.28 0.04
CA TYR A 110 9.32 -14.67 0.59
C TYR A 110 9.35 -14.38 2.08
N ALA A 111 9.93 -15.29 2.84
CA ALA A 111 10.39 -15.06 4.19
C ALA A 111 11.80 -15.64 4.32
N ARG A 112 12.71 -14.91 4.97
CA ARG A 112 14.10 -15.33 5.15
C ARG A 112 14.22 -16.60 6.00
N ASP A 113 13.38 -16.69 7.03
CA ASP A 113 13.35 -17.77 8.00
C ASP A 113 11.93 -17.91 8.59
N GLU A 114 11.72 -18.95 9.38
CA GLU A 114 10.41 -19.23 10.00
C GLU A 114 10.05 -18.17 11.05
N GLN A 115 11.01 -17.55 11.71
CA GLN A 115 10.76 -16.46 12.65
C GLN A 115 10.19 -15.23 11.93
N ALA A 116 10.79 -14.82 10.83
CA ALA A 116 10.29 -13.72 9.99
C ALA A 116 8.90 -14.03 9.44
N ARG A 117 8.68 -15.28 9.00
CA ARG A 117 7.38 -15.76 8.55
C ARG A 117 6.32 -15.61 9.63
N GLN A 118 6.59 -16.10 10.84
CA GLN A 118 5.64 -16.02 11.95
C GLN A 118 5.35 -14.58 12.37
N GLN A 119 6.36 -13.71 12.39
CA GLN A 119 6.17 -12.28 12.68
C GLN A 119 5.26 -11.61 11.66
N VAL A 120 5.38 -11.93 10.37
CA VAL A 120 4.50 -11.40 9.32
C VAL A 120 3.08 -11.92 9.49
N VAL A 121 2.90 -13.22 9.75
CA VAL A 121 1.58 -13.82 9.96
C VAL A 121 0.88 -13.19 11.17
N ASN A 122 1.60 -13.02 12.28
CA ASN A 122 1.08 -12.35 13.47
C ASN A 122 0.67 -10.90 13.17
N ALA A 123 1.51 -10.14 12.46
CA ALA A 123 1.20 -8.76 12.09
C ALA A 123 -0.06 -8.66 11.19
N ILE A 124 -0.22 -9.57 10.22
CA ILE A 124 -1.43 -9.60 9.37
C ILE A 124 -2.66 -9.99 10.20
N SER A 125 -2.52 -10.94 11.13
CA SER A 125 -3.60 -11.31 12.06
C SER A 125 -4.03 -10.12 12.91
N ASP A 126 -3.08 -9.34 13.41
CA ASP A 126 -3.36 -8.11 14.16
C ASP A 126 -4.04 -7.04 13.28
N ALA A 127 -3.65 -6.93 12.01
CA ALA A 127 -4.34 -6.05 11.05
C ALA A 127 -5.80 -6.42 10.86
N LEU A 128 -6.10 -7.72 10.71
CA LEU A 128 -7.47 -8.24 10.61
C LEU A 128 -8.29 -7.93 11.86
N ARG A 129 -7.74 -8.25 13.05
CA ARG A 129 -8.38 -7.95 14.35
C ARG A 129 -8.65 -6.47 14.52
N THR A 130 -7.65 -5.63 14.24
CA THR A 130 -7.75 -4.17 14.35
C THR A 130 -8.80 -3.62 13.40
N SER A 131 -8.78 -4.05 12.14
CA SER A 131 -9.73 -3.59 11.13
C SER A 131 -11.16 -4.00 11.47
N PHE A 132 -11.38 -5.27 11.84
CA PHE A 132 -12.71 -5.79 12.15
C PHE A 132 -13.30 -5.18 13.44
N ALA A 133 -12.50 -5.05 14.50
CA ALA A 133 -12.91 -4.40 15.74
C ALA A 133 -13.34 -2.93 15.52
N ASN A 134 -12.62 -2.21 14.65
CA ASN A 134 -13.00 -0.86 14.25
C ASN A 134 -14.27 -0.84 13.40
N ALA A 135 -14.44 -1.80 12.50
CA ALA A 135 -15.61 -1.91 11.64
C ALA A 135 -16.90 -2.24 12.45
N LYS A 136 -16.80 -3.17 13.42
CA LYS A 136 -17.90 -3.51 14.35
C LYS A 136 -18.42 -2.30 15.13
N ALA A 137 -17.59 -1.31 15.41
CA ALA A 137 -18.00 -0.09 16.11
C ALA A 137 -18.80 0.88 15.24
N LEU A 138 -18.87 0.66 13.91
CA LEU A 138 -19.51 1.56 12.93
C LEU A 138 -20.91 1.12 12.50
N THR A 139 -21.35 -0.09 12.87
CA THR A 139 -22.63 -0.63 12.46
C THR A 139 -23.15 -1.62 13.49
N VAL A 140 -24.47 -1.74 13.57
CA VAL A 140 -25.17 -2.77 14.34
C VAL A 140 -25.64 -3.92 13.46
N ASP A 141 -25.37 -3.84 12.16
CA ASP A 141 -25.71 -4.88 11.19
C ASP A 141 -24.93 -6.16 11.51
N PRO A 142 -25.57 -7.33 11.59
CA PRO A 142 -24.90 -8.59 11.90
C PRO A 142 -24.16 -9.20 10.69
N ASP A 143 -24.43 -8.73 9.46
CA ASP A 143 -23.79 -9.25 8.26
C ASP A 143 -22.31 -8.89 8.23
N ALA A 144 -21.45 -9.93 8.18
CA ALA A 144 -20.01 -9.80 8.14
C ALA A 144 -19.52 -8.94 6.97
N LEU A 145 -20.10 -9.10 5.79
CA LEU A 145 -19.69 -8.35 4.59
C LEU A 145 -20.06 -6.87 4.70
N VAL A 146 -21.22 -6.57 5.32
CA VAL A 146 -21.64 -5.19 5.63
C VAL A 146 -20.68 -4.56 6.64
N ILE A 147 -20.29 -5.28 7.70
CA ILE A 147 -19.33 -4.80 8.69
C ILE A 147 -18.01 -4.44 8.01
N TRP A 148 -17.43 -5.36 7.22
CA TRP A 148 -16.17 -5.10 6.50
C TRP A 148 -16.27 -3.91 5.54
N ALA A 149 -17.36 -3.82 4.76
CA ALA A 149 -17.56 -2.74 3.81
C ALA A 149 -17.66 -1.37 4.52
N LYS A 150 -18.35 -1.27 5.64
CA LYS A 150 -18.40 -0.05 6.48
C LYS A 150 -17.03 0.32 7.03
N GLY A 151 -16.26 -0.67 7.48
CA GLY A 151 -14.89 -0.46 7.94
C GLY A 151 -13.99 0.12 6.85
N PHE A 152 -13.98 -0.46 5.66
CA PHE A 152 -13.19 0.05 4.54
C PHE A 152 -13.66 1.43 4.07
N ASP A 153 -14.96 1.68 3.98
CA ASP A 153 -15.48 3.00 3.62
C ASP A 153 -14.98 4.10 4.59
N ALA A 154 -15.00 3.83 5.90
CA ALA A 154 -14.47 4.74 6.90
C ALA A 154 -12.95 4.98 6.77
N THR A 155 -12.18 3.94 6.40
CA THR A 155 -10.74 4.09 6.19
C THR A 155 -10.42 4.89 4.93
N TYR A 156 -11.15 4.68 3.83
CA TYR A 156 -10.96 5.46 2.61
C TYR A 156 -11.30 6.94 2.80
N LYS A 157 -12.31 7.27 3.60
CA LYS A 157 -12.64 8.66 3.97
C LYS A 157 -11.54 9.35 4.76
N SER A 158 -10.69 8.60 5.46
CA SER A 158 -9.55 9.13 6.22
C SER A 158 -8.29 9.34 5.37
N GLU A 159 -8.24 8.82 4.14
CA GLU A 159 -7.11 9.01 3.24
C GLU A 159 -7.43 10.07 2.17
N LEU A 160 -6.38 10.67 1.58
CA LEU A 160 -6.52 11.55 0.41
C LEU A 160 -6.62 10.70 -0.87
N ARG A 161 -7.71 9.98 -1.01
CA ARG A 161 -8.00 9.18 -2.21
C ARG A 161 -9.30 9.65 -2.84
N SER A 162 -9.27 9.91 -4.14
CA SER A 162 -10.46 10.24 -4.94
C SER A 162 -11.20 8.98 -5.39
N GLU A 163 -11.39 8.02 -4.49
CA GLU A 163 -12.04 6.76 -4.85
C GLU A 163 -13.55 6.84 -4.65
N LYS A 164 -14.31 6.23 -5.58
CA LYS A 164 -15.78 6.17 -5.51
C LYS A 164 -16.24 5.40 -4.27
N ALA A 165 -17.33 5.82 -3.65
CA ALA A 165 -17.93 5.17 -2.48
C ALA A 165 -18.23 3.66 -2.68
N SER A 166 -18.42 3.21 -3.92
CA SER A 166 -18.65 1.80 -4.26
C SER A 166 -17.43 0.89 -4.12
N ARG A 167 -16.21 1.46 -3.95
CA ARG A 167 -14.98 0.65 -3.96
C ARG A 167 -14.86 -0.28 -2.75
N ALA A 168 -15.29 0.16 -1.57
CA ALA A 168 -15.28 -0.67 -0.36
C ALA A 168 -16.11 -1.93 -0.56
N SER A 169 -17.33 -1.80 -1.07
CA SER A 169 -18.21 -2.94 -1.34
C SER A 169 -17.64 -3.86 -2.43
N HIS A 170 -17.02 -3.31 -3.48
CA HIS A 170 -16.38 -4.12 -4.52
C HIS A 170 -15.18 -4.92 -4.00
N ILE A 171 -14.37 -4.35 -3.10
CA ILE A 171 -13.23 -5.06 -2.49
C ILE A 171 -13.73 -6.24 -1.65
N VAL A 172 -14.79 -6.01 -0.86
CA VAL A 172 -15.37 -7.07 -0.03
C VAL A 172 -16.02 -8.16 -0.90
N ALA A 173 -16.81 -7.78 -1.90
CA ALA A 173 -17.45 -8.71 -2.80
C ALA A 173 -16.45 -9.58 -3.60
N ALA A 174 -15.33 -8.98 -4.03
CA ALA A 174 -14.28 -9.69 -4.77
C ALA A 174 -13.56 -10.78 -3.95
N SER A 175 -13.74 -10.81 -2.62
CA SER A 175 -13.12 -11.78 -1.71
C SER A 175 -14.07 -12.15 -0.57
N ALA A 176 -15.36 -12.36 -0.89
CA ALA A 176 -16.42 -12.55 0.09
C ALA A 176 -16.13 -13.70 1.05
N ASP A 177 -15.70 -14.85 0.54
CA ASP A 177 -15.38 -16.04 1.35
C ASP A 177 -14.27 -15.75 2.37
N TYR A 178 -13.22 -15.02 1.95
CA TYR A 178 -12.15 -14.60 2.85
C TYR A 178 -12.68 -13.76 4.00
N TYR A 179 -13.54 -12.77 3.73
CA TYR A 179 -14.08 -11.88 4.73
C TYR A 179 -15.11 -12.56 5.64
N GLN A 180 -15.89 -13.51 5.13
CA GLN A 180 -16.79 -14.33 5.95
C GLN A 180 -16.01 -15.23 6.91
N GLN A 181 -14.99 -15.94 6.42
CA GLN A 181 -14.12 -16.78 7.25
C GLN A 181 -13.40 -15.95 8.33
N ALA A 182 -12.80 -14.82 7.92
CA ALA A 182 -12.14 -13.92 8.86
C ALA A 182 -13.09 -13.40 9.94
N ALA A 183 -14.31 -13.01 9.59
CA ALA A 183 -15.30 -12.56 10.55
C ALA A 183 -15.72 -13.68 11.52
N GLY A 184 -15.86 -14.91 11.06
CA GLY A 184 -16.14 -16.07 11.92
C GLY A 184 -15.05 -16.28 12.97
N LEU A 185 -13.78 -16.19 12.58
CA LEU A 185 -12.63 -16.30 13.50
C LEU A 185 -12.54 -15.11 14.47
N LEU A 186 -13.06 -13.95 14.08
CA LEU A 186 -13.02 -12.70 14.85
C LEU A 186 -14.35 -12.36 15.54
N ALA A 187 -15.30 -13.29 15.60
CA ALA A 187 -16.64 -13.04 16.15
C ALA A 187 -16.60 -12.51 17.58
N THR A 188 -15.68 -13.01 18.41
CA THR A 188 -15.52 -12.63 19.82
C THR A 188 -14.77 -11.31 20.03
N GLU A 189 -14.22 -10.70 18.96
CA GLU A 189 -13.51 -9.44 19.08
C GLU A 189 -14.44 -8.29 19.49
N ASN A 190 -14.06 -7.57 20.53
CA ASN A 190 -14.83 -6.42 21.01
C ASN A 190 -14.71 -5.24 20.06
N PRO A 191 -15.83 -4.49 19.84
CA PRO A 191 -15.79 -3.26 19.05
C PRO A 191 -14.79 -2.26 19.62
N LEU A 192 -13.95 -1.68 18.75
CA LEU A 192 -12.98 -0.66 19.13
C LEU A 192 -13.54 0.73 18.79
N ARG A 193 -14.09 1.42 19.77
CA ARG A 193 -14.60 2.78 19.61
C ARG A 193 -13.43 3.76 19.54
N ALA A 194 -13.23 4.36 18.38
CA ALA A 194 -12.26 5.44 18.19
C ALA A 194 -12.99 6.72 17.79
N ASN A 195 -12.39 7.86 18.11
CA ASN A 195 -12.88 9.14 17.65
C ASN A 195 -12.70 9.23 16.13
N GLN A 196 -13.81 9.09 15.39
CA GLN A 196 -13.81 9.08 13.93
C GLN A 196 -13.30 10.40 13.32
N THR A 197 -13.66 11.54 13.92
CA THR A 197 -13.20 12.85 13.46
C THR A 197 -11.68 12.96 13.59
N TRP A 198 -11.11 12.57 14.71
CA TRP A 198 -9.66 12.53 14.90
C TRP A 198 -8.97 11.59 13.92
N ARG A 199 -9.55 10.43 13.66
CA ARG A 199 -9.02 9.47 12.68
C ARG A 199 -9.00 10.04 11.26
N ILE A 200 -10.07 10.72 10.85
CA ILE A 200 -10.14 11.38 9.53
C ILE A 200 -9.09 12.49 9.43
N VAL A 201 -8.99 13.35 10.43
CA VAL A 201 -8.02 14.46 10.41
C VAL A 201 -6.59 13.93 10.42
N SER A 202 -6.25 13.05 11.36
CA SER A 202 -4.91 12.47 11.45
C SER A 202 -4.54 11.67 10.20
N GLY A 203 -5.47 10.89 9.64
CA GLY A 203 -5.26 10.14 8.40
C GLY A 203 -4.94 11.04 7.20
N LYS A 204 -5.65 12.16 7.06
CA LYS A 204 -5.36 13.16 6.02
C LYS A 204 -4.00 13.82 6.23
N VAL A 205 -3.65 14.20 7.46
CA VAL A 205 -2.34 14.77 7.79
C VAL A 205 -1.22 13.78 7.43
N TRP A 206 -1.34 12.51 7.84
CA TRP A 206 -0.40 11.47 7.46
C TRP A 206 -0.31 11.25 5.95
N SER A 207 -1.43 11.37 5.23
CA SER A 207 -1.43 11.26 3.75
C SER A 207 -0.67 12.42 3.11
N VAL A 208 -0.84 13.66 3.59
CA VAL A 208 -0.06 14.82 3.13
C VAL A 208 1.43 14.63 3.41
N LEU A 209 1.80 14.23 4.64
CA LEU A 209 3.20 13.99 4.99
C LEU A 209 3.84 12.90 4.11
N ARG A 210 3.12 11.82 3.78
CA ARG A 210 3.59 10.80 2.83
C ARG A 210 3.77 11.34 1.42
N LEU A 211 2.87 12.20 0.95
CA LEU A 211 3.00 12.84 -0.37
C LEU A 211 4.22 13.76 -0.42
N ILE A 212 4.41 14.62 0.60
CA ILE A 212 5.59 15.48 0.71
C ILE A 212 6.86 14.63 0.72
N LYS A 213 6.91 13.60 1.58
CA LYS A 213 8.07 12.69 1.63
C LYS A 213 8.33 12.03 0.28
N ALA A 214 7.28 11.50 -0.37
CA ALA A 214 7.41 10.85 -1.67
C ALA A 214 8.00 11.80 -2.72
N ALA A 215 7.68 13.09 -2.66
CA ALA A 215 8.25 14.10 -3.54
C ALA A 215 9.78 14.14 -3.52
N PHE A 216 10.39 13.84 -2.37
CA PHE A 216 11.85 13.86 -2.18
C PHE A 216 12.52 12.49 -2.18
N THR A 217 11.77 11.41 -1.95
CA THR A 217 12.35 10.07 -1.74
C THR A 217 11.93 9.04 -2.80
N PHE A 218 10.95 9.35 -3.65
CA PHE A 218 10.41 8.40 -4.61
C PHE A 218 11.34 8.22 -5.82
N GLN A 219 12.19 7.21 -5.76
CA GLN A 219 13.03 6.80 -6.89
C GLN A 219 12.18 6.10 -7.95
N GLY A 220 12.40 6.43 -9.23
CA GLY A 220 11.59 5.95 -10.35
C GLY A 220 10.24 6.67 -10.48
N GLY A 221 10.04 7.78 -9.78
CA GLY A 221 8.78 8.53 -9.81
C GLY A 221 8.47 9.13 -11.17
N ALA A 222 9.49 9.56 -11.90
CA ALA A 222 9.33 10.12 -13.23
C ALA A 222 8.86 9.05 -14.22
N GLU A 223 9.46 7.87 -14.19
CA GLU A 223 9.10 6.71 -15.00
C GLU A 223 7.67 6.23 -14.67
N TYR A 224 7.30 6.22 -13.39
CA TYR A 224 5.94 5.89 -12.96
C TYR A 224 4.91 6.88 -13.51
N ILE A 225 5.20 8.20 -13.48
CA ILE A 225 4.32 9.24 -14.01
C ILE A 225 4.16 9.06 -15.52
N VAL A 226 5.26 8.86 -16.25
CA VAL A 226 5.24 8.62 -17.69
C VAL A 226 4.41 7.39 -18.03
N TRP A 227 4.67 6.26 -17.41
CA TRP A 227 3.88 5.05 -17.61
C TRP A 227 2.37 5.29 -17.38
N LYS A 228 2.03 6.03 -16.33
CA LYS A 228 0.63 6.35 -16.02
C LYS A 228 0.00 7.22 -17.11
N ILE A 229 0.73 8.19 -17.65
CA ILE A 229 0.26 9.04 -18.74
C ILE A 229 0.12 8.22 -20.02
N GLU A 230 1.15 7.47 -20.42
CA GLU A 230 1.14 6.62 -21.61
C GLU A 230 -0.03 5.64 -21.62
N ARG A 231 -0.31 5.03 -20.46
CA ARG A 231 -1.43 4.09 -20.30
C ARG A 231 -2.79 4.75 -20.55
N HIS A 232 -2.96 6.04 -20.20
CA HIS A 232 -4.23 6.75 -20.34
C HIS A 232 -4.34 7.51 -21.66
N SER A 233 -3.22 7.99 -22.21
CA SER A 233 -3.20 8.79 -23.44
C SER A 233 -2.86 7.98 -24.69
N GLY A 234 -2.22 6.82 -24.55
CA GLY A 234 -1.68 6.03 -25.66
C GLY A 234 -0.41 6.63 -26.29
N GLU A 235 0.05 7.79 -25.84
CA GLU A 235 1.23 8.48 -26.39
C GLU A 235 2.50 8.08 -25.62
N LYS A 236 3.59 7.81 -26.34
CA LYS A 236 4.90 7.55 -25.73
C LYS A 236 5.57 8.87 -25.34
N ILE A 237 6.07 8.94 -24.11
CA ILE A 237 6.79 10.09 -23.56
C ILE A 237 8.22 9.69 -23.26
N VAL A 238 9.18 10.40 -23.86
CA VAL A 238 10.61 10.21 -23.59
C VAL A 238 11.06 11.26 -22.59
N LEU A 239 11.54 10.81 -21.42
CA LEU A 239 12.09 11.71 -20.41
C LEU A 239 13.55 12.04 -20.70
N THR A 240 13.92 13.29 -20.49
CA THR A 240 15.32 13.71 -20.44
C THR A 240 15.96 13.26 -19.12
N ASP A 241 17.30 13.19 -19.07
CA ASP A 241 18.04 12.82 -17.84
C ASP A 241 17.78 13.80 -16.69
N TRP A 242 17.58 15.07 -17.00
CA TRP A 242 17.19 16.08 -16.02
C TRP A 242 15.80 15.80 -15.43
N GLN A 243 14.82 15.46 -16.27
CA GLN A 243 13.47 15.13 -15.84
C GLN A 243 13.43 13.87 -14.96
N ARG A 244 14.28 12.88 -15.23
CA ARG A 244 14.42 11.68 -14.39
C ARG A 244 14.95 12.00 -13.00
N LYS A 245 15.90 12.95 -12.91
CA LYS A 245 16.50 13.39 -11.64
C LYS A 245 15.57 14.26 -10.81
N HIS A 246 14.55 14.90 -11.43
CA HIS A 246 13.64 15.82 -10.78
C HIS A 246 12.17 15.41 -10.96
N PRO A 247 11.73 14.26 -10.40
CA PRO A 247 10.41 13.68 -10.66
C PRO A 247 9.24 14.58 -10.24
N VAL A 248 9.41 15.40 -9.21
CA VAL A 248 8.38 16.34 -8.74
C VAL A 248 8.17 17.45 -9.77
N ILE A 249 9.26 18.06 -10.25
CA ILE A 249 9.20 19.12 -11.25
C ILE A 249 8.64 18.55 -12.56
N THR A 250 9.11 17.36 -12.94
CA THR A 250 8.60 16.63 -14.11
C THR A 250 7.09 16.38 -13.99
N GLY A 251 6.61 15.94 -12.83
CA GLY A 251 5.19 15.76 -12.57
C GLY A 251 4.38 17.06 -12.72
N LEU A 252 4.91 18.18 -12.21
CA LEU A 252 4.28 19.49 -12.34
C LEU A 252 4.26 19.96 -13.79
N LEU A 253 5.34 19.77 -14.55
CA LEU A 253 5.40 20.13 -15.97
C LEU A 253 4.46 19.29 -16.83
N LEU A 254 4.29 18.02 -16.51
CA LEU A 254 3.40 17.11 -17.22
C LEU A 254 1.93 17.22 -16.78
N LEU A 255 1.67 17.83 -15.62
CA LEU A 255 0.33 17.96 -15.03
C LEU A 255 -0.71 18.60 -15.99
N PRO A 256 -0.41 19.71 -16.71
CA PRO A 256 -1.37 20.29 -17.66
C PRO A 256 -1.76 19.32 -18.79
N ALA A 257 -0.80 18.54 -19.29
CA ALA A 257 -1.05 17.52 -20.29
C ALA A 257 -1.91 16.37 -19.73
N MET A 258 -1.66 15.98 -18.47
CA MET A 258 -2.45 14.95 -17.77
C MET A 258 -3.90 15.39 -17.54
N LEU A 259 -4.11 16.64 -17.14
CA LEU A 259 -5.46 17.21 -16.92
C LEU A 259 -6.23 17.33 -18.24
N ARG A 260 -5.60 17.84 -19.32
CA ARG A 260 -6.23 17.94 -20.64
C ARG A 260 -6.65 16.61 -21.23
N LYS A 261 -5.88 15.55 -20.96
CA LYS A 261 -6.09 14.20 -21.51
C LYS A 261 -6.88 13.28 -20.56
N GLY A 262 -7.41 13.80 -19.43
CA GLY A 262 -8.22 13.04 -18.48
C GLY A 262 -7.47 11.94 -17.72
N ALA A 263 -6.13 11.96 -17.73
CA ALA A 263 -5.29 10.99 -17.01
C ALA A 263 -5.28 11.23 -15.48
N VAL A 264 -5.70 12.40 -15.05
CA VAL A 264 -5.96 12.78 -13.64
C VAL A 264 -7.32 13.46 -13.61
N ARG A 265 -8.23 12.96 -12.79
CA ARG A 265 -9.50 13.59 -12.45
C ARG A 265 -9.46 14.04 -11.01
#